data_a896e19a04ea7c0fec3675bf66791bcc
#
_entry.id   a896e19a04ea7c0fec3675bf66791bcc
#
_cell.length_a   1.000
_cell.length_b   1.000
_cell.length_c   1.000
_cell.angle_alpha   90.00
_cell.angle_beta   90.00
_cell.angle_gamma   90.00
#
_symmetry.space_group_name_H-M   'P 1'
#
loop_
_entity.id
_entity.type
_entity.pdbx_description
1 polymer ?
#
loop_
_entity_poly.entity_id
_entity_poly.type
_entity_poly.pdbx_seq_one_letter_code
_entity_poly.pdbx_strand_id
1 'polypeptide(L)'
;ELDNGMTLAVKYEADNDEDDAGAFLDSHSITLSSDEMGSLTFAGHGGASNMDNMDDKTPNAYEESWDGVAEADEETIPNGITGNNSFFYTAPSMGGATFSVAYVPQGETATPNGAYMDFGVVFKPEAVDGLEVGVAFGETEETAGTTVDEQAIYAKYTMGSITAGMN
;
A
#
# COMPACT_ATOMS: atom_id res chain seq x y z
N GLU A 1 19.27 -10.68 -12.31
CA GLU A 1 19.66 -11.52 -11.17
C GLU A 1 21.10 -11.18 -10.80
N LEU A 2 21.37 -11.07 -9.52
CA LEU A 2 22.71 -10.80 -8.98
C LEU A 2 23.42 -12.10 -8.64
N ASP A 3 24.75 -12.07 -8.53
CA ASP A 3 25.57 -13.27 -8.24
C ASP A 3 25.25 -13.97 -6.90
N ASN A 4 24.54 -13.28 -6.02
CA ASN A 4 24.10 -13.80 -4.71
C ASN A 4 22.66 -14.34 -4.71
N GLY A 5 22.05 -14.55 -5.87
CA GLY A 5 20.67 -15.02 -6.01
C GLY A 5 19.58 -13.97 -5.78
N MET A 6 19.96 -12.72 -5.54
CA MET A 6 19.00 -11.62 -5.45
C MET A 6 18.63 -11.10 -6.84
N THR A 7 17.42 -10.58 -6.96
CA THR A 7 16.94 -9.90 -8.16
C THR A 7 16.84 -8.42 -7.89
N LEU A 8 17.43 -7.62 -8.77
CA LEU A 8 17.24 -6.17 -8.83
C LEU A 8 16.34 -5.84 -10.00
N ALA A 9 15.20 -5.22 -9.73
CA ALA A 9 14.30 -4.70 -10.74
C ALA A 9 14.27 -3.16 -10.66
N VAL A 10 14.16 -2.53 -11.82
CA VAL A 10 14.01 -1.06 -11.93
C VAL A 10 12.80 -0.81 -12.82
N LYS A 11 11.86 -0.02 -12.33
CA LYS A 11 10.69 0.43 -13.09
C LYS A 11 10.81 1.91 -13.37
N TYR A 12 10.52 2.29 -14.60
CA TYR A 12 10.26 3.68 -15.02
C TYR A 12 8.98 3.69 -15.82
N GLU A 13 8.10 4.58 -15.48
CA GLU A 13 6.88 4.85 -16.22
C GLU A 13 6.92 6.30 -16.65
N ALA A 14 6.88 6.51 -17.97
CA ALA A 14 6.83 7.84 -18.55
C ALA A 14 5.42 8.05 -19.08
N ASP A 15 4.74 9.02 -18.56
CA ASP A 15 3.48 9.48 -19.10
C ASP A 15 3.70 10.77 -19.90
N ASN A 16 2.97 10.89 -21.00
CA ASN A 16 2.98 12.08 -21.83
C ASN A 16 1.58 12.69 -21.81
N ASP A 17 1.06 12.94 -20.61
CA ASP A 17 -0.18 13.67 -20.46
C ASP A 17 0.07 15.14 -20.78
N GLU A 18 -0.59 15.65 -21.83
CA GLU A 18 -0.46 17.04 -22.29
C GLU A 18 -0.99 18.05 -21.26
N ASP A 19 -1.73 17.57 -20.26
CA ASP A 19 -2.37 18.40 -19.23
C ASP A 19 -1.51 18.58 -17.98
N ASP A 20 -0.46 17.76 -17.78
CA ASP A 20 0.42 17.84 -16.61
C ASP A 20 1.77 18.47 -16.98
N ALA A 21 1.83 19.78 -16.84
CA ALA A 21 2.96 20.59 -17.21
C ALA A 21 4.20 20.37 -16.31
N GLY A 22 4.75 19.15 -16.26
CA GLY A 22 6.03 19.02 -15.60
C GLY A 22 6.59 17.65 -15.25
N ALA A 23 5.84 16.57 -15.23
CA ALA A 23 6.37 15.27 -14.83
C ALA A 23 6.54 14.32 -16.03
N PHE A 24 7.75 14.22 -16.54
CA PHE A 24 8.10 13.23 -17.57
C PHE A 24 8.05 11.78 -17.02
N LEU A 25 8.24 11.61 -15.71
CA LEU A 25 8.18 10.33 -15.03
C LEU A 25 6.95 10.29 -14.12
N ASP A 26 5.97 9.48 -14.47
CA ASP A 26 4.79 9.22 -13.67
C ASP A 26 5.13 8.36 -12.44
N SER A 27 5.83 7.25 -12.65
CA SER A 27 6.33 6.46 -11.54
C SER A 27 7.74 5.92 -11.78
N HIS A 28 8.50 5.76 -10.71
CA HIS A 28 9.79 5.09 -10.75
C HIS A 28 10.14 4.43 -9.45
N SER A 29 10.69 3.23 -9.55
CA SER A 29 11.07 2.44 -8.37
C SER A 29 12.26 1.52 -8.62
N ILE A 30 12.89 1.12 -7.52
CA ILE A 30 13.92 0.10 -7.48
C ILE A 30 13.48 -0.96 -6.47
N THR A 31 13.43 -2.22 -6.88
CA THR A 31 13.08 -3.35 -6.01
C THR A 31 14.23 -4.32 -5.94
N LEU A 32 14.63 -4.65 -4.72
CA LEU A 32 15.56 -5.73 -4.41
C LEU A 32 14.79 -6.88 -3.77
N SER A 33 14.90 -8.08 -4.32
CA SER A 33 14.13 -9.23 -3.82
C SER A 33 14.91 -10.53 -3.84
N SER A 34 14.53 -11.45 -2.94
CA SER A 34 14.91 -12.85 -2.95
C SER A 34 13.85 -13.71 -2.29
N ASP A 35 13.84 -15.01 -2.57
CA ASP A 35 12.87 -15.95 -1.97
C ASP A 35 13.01 -16.05 -0.44
N GLU A 36 14.22 -15.86 0.08
CA GLU A 36 14.51 -15.97 1.52
C GLU A 36 14.24 -14.69 2.30
N MET A 37 14.43 -13.53 1.66
CA MET A 37 14.39 -12.23 2.34
C MET A 37 13.13 -11.42 1.98
N GLY A 38 12.35 -11.86 1.00
CA GLY A 38 11.22 -11.10 0.49
C GLY A 38 11.65 -9.98 -0.46
N SER A 39 10.94 -8.87 -0.46
CA SER A 39 11.19 -7.75 -1.37
C SER A 39 11.23 -6.42 -0.64
N LEU A 40 12.20 -5.59 -0.97
CA LEU A 40 12.30 -4.20 -0.54
C LEU A 40 12.23 -3.30 -1.78
N THR A 41 11.22 -2.46 -1.83
CA THR A 41 11.04 -1.47 -2.88
C THR A 41 11.31 -0.08 -2.33
N PHE A 42 12.14 0.68 -3.03
CA PHE A 42 12.21 2.12 -2.91
C PHE A 42 11.46 2.73 -4.11
N ALA A 43 10.46 3.55 -3.84
CA ALA A 43 9.73 4.29 -4.85
C ALA A 43 10.08 5.78 -4.73
N GLY A 44 10.67 6.33 -5.78
CA GLY A 44 10.91 7.78 -5.84
C GLY A 44 9.63 8.56 -6.14
N HIS A 45 8.70 7.92 -6.86
CA HIS A 45 7.34 8.41 -7.14
C HIS A 45 6.39 7.21 -7.28
N GLY A 46 5.14 7.35 -6.83
CA GLY A 46 4.14 6.29 -6.93
C GLY A 46 4.41 5.11 -5.97
N GLY A 47 4.71 5.41 -4.72
CA GLY A 47 4.89 4.41 -3.67
C GLY A 47 3.57 3.81 -3.20
N ALA A 48 3.65 2.70 -2.48
CA ALA A 48 2.52 1.98 -1.90
C ALA A 48 2.60 1.97 -0.37
N SER A 49 1.46 1.86 0.27
CA SER A 49 1.32 1.62 1.70
C SER A 49 0.46 0.38 1.97
N ASN A 50 0.45 -0.11 3.21
CA ASN A 50 -0.43 -1.21 3.59
C ASN A 50 -1.88 -0.75 3.69
N MET A 51 -2.11 0.48 4.13
CA MET A 51 -3.44 1.08 4.18
C MET A 51 -4.05 1.17 2.78
N ASP A 52 -3.33 1.80 1.84
CA ASP A 52 -3.70 1.90 0.44
C ASP A 52 -3.95 0.51 -0.21
N ASN A 53 -3.10 -0.46 0.08
CA ASN A 53 -3.30 -1.83 -0.39
C ASN A 53 -4.53 -2.54 0.20
N MET A 54 -5.12 -2.03 1.26
CA MET A 54 -6.31 -2.62 1.91
C MET A 54 -7.60 -1.88 1.59
N ASP A 55 -7.51 -0.70 1.05
CA ASP A 55 -8.61 0.14 0.65
C ASP A 55 -9.52 -0.57 -0.36
N ASP A 56 -8.97 -1.03 -1.46
CA ASP A 56 -9.67 -1.64 -2.59
C ASP A 56 -9.83 -3.17 -2.50
N LYS A 57 -9.92 -3.76 -1.33
CA LYS A 57 -9.98 -5.23 -1.22
C LYS A 57 -11.37 -5.81 -1.33
N THR A 58 -12.39 -5.05 -1.07
CA THR A 58 -13.76 -5.54 -1.16
C THR A 58 -14.33 -5.37 -2.57
N PRO A 59 -15.11 -6.35 -3.05
CA PRO A 59 -15.80 -6.18 -4.33
C PRO A 59 -16.81 -5.04 -4.24
N ASN A 60 -16.70 -4.10 -5.14
CA ASN A 60 -17.70 -3.07 -5.34
C ASN A 60 -18.16 -3.02 -6.81
N ALA A 61 -19.24 -2.31 -7.09
CA ALA A 61 -19.83 -2.31 -8.43
C ALA A 61 -19.22 -1.24 -9.33
N TYR A 62 -18.63 -0.21 -8.76
CA TYR A 62 -18.08 0.94 -9.43
C TYR A 62 -17.38 1.81 -8.39
N GLU A 63 -16.08 1.84 -8.42
CA GLU A 63 -15.26 2.49 -7.38
C GLU A 63 -15.68 2.10 -5.94
N GLU A 64 -15.19 2.76 -4.92
CA GLU A 64 -15.54 2.49 -3.54
C GLU A 64 -17.00 2.91 -3.26
N SER A 65 -17.66 2.17 -2.39
CA SER A 65 -19.08 2.42 -2.10
C SER A 65 -19.36 3.77 -1.41
N TRP A 66 -18.34 4.41 -0.88
CA TRP A 66 -18.36 5.73 -0.27
C TRP A 66 -18.05 6.86 -1.26
N ASP A 67 -17.49 6.56 -2.42
CA ASP A 67 -17.28 7.53 -3.48
C ASP A 67 -18.62 8.10 -3.96
N GLY A 68 -18.75 9.39 -3.91
CA GLY A 68 -19.99 10.09 -4.28
C GLY A 68 -20.96 10.35 -3.14
N VAL A 69 -20.65 9.92 -1.93
CA VAL A 69 -21.32 10.44 -0.74
C VAL A 69 -20.64 11.76 -0.39
N ALA A 70 -21.33 12.88 -0.68
CA ALA A 70 -20.82 14.21 -0.36
C ALA A 70 -20.85 14.39 1.16
N GLU A 71 -19.72 14.25 1.80
CA GLU A 71 -19.61 14.23 3.24
C GLU A 71 -19.29 15.61 3.82
N ALA A 72 -20.07 15.99 4.80
CA ALA A 72 -19.81 17.17 5.60
C ALA A 72 -18.85 16.91 6.78
N ASP A 73 -18.62 15.64 7.11
CA ASP A 73 -17.70 15.21 8.17
C ASP A 73 -17.03 13.92 7.68
N GLU A 74 -15.88 14.07 7.09
CA GLU A 74 -15.09 13.00 6.48
C GLU A 74 -14.50 12.06 7.53
N GLU A 75 -15.21 10.98 7.83
CA GLU A 75 -14.50 9.77 8.23
C GLU A 75 -14.18 9.00 6.94
N THR A 76 -13.15 9.45 6.26
CA THR A 76 -12.58 8.73 5.13
C THR A 76 -12.03 7.41 5.62
N ILE A 77 -12.26 6.35 4.86
CA ILE A 77 -11.53 5.12 5.09
C ILE A 77 -10.04 5.45 4.96
N PRO A 78 -9.23 5.07 5.95
CA PRO A 78 -7.82 5.36 5.89
C PRO A 78 -7.19 4.71 4.67
N ASN A 79 -6.72 5.49 3.74
CA ASN A 79 -6.01 5.01 2.54
C ASN A 79 -4.50 5.13 2.65
N GLY A 80 -4.01 5.56 3.80
CA GLY A 80 -2.60 5.72 4.06
C GLY A 80 -1.96 6.86 3.26
N ILE A 81 -0.65 6.92 3.29
CA ILE A 81 0.11 7.84 2.47
C ILE A 81 0.84 7.06 1.38
N THR A 82 0.36 7.18 0.15
CA THR A 82 1.13 6.84 -1.03
C THR A 82 1.99 8.04 -1.38
N GLY A 83 3.28 7.85 -1.43
CA GLY A 83 4.12 9.03 -1.54
C GLY A 83 5.39 8.84 -2.34
N ASN A 84 6.03 9.97 -2.53
CA ASN A 84 7.36 10.02 -3.08
C ASN A 84 8.39 9.64 -2.02
N ASN A 85 9.49 9.02 -2.46
CA ASN A 85 10.59 8.59 -1.60
C ASN A 85 10.19 7.59 -0.51
N SER A 86 9.28 6.70 -0.82
CA SER A 86 8.79 5.67 0.10
C SER A 86 9.58 4.38 0.02
N PHE A 87 9.59 3.65 1.12
CA PHE A 87 10.08 2.29 1.21
C PHE A 87 8.93 1.34 1.53
N PHE A 88 8.85 0.24 0.80
CA PHE A 88 7.89 -0.82 1.05
C PHE A 88 8.60 -2.16 1.12
N TYR A 89 8.48 -2.83 2.26
CA TYR A 89 9.03 -4.16 2.46
C TYR A 89 7.92 -5.19 2.59
N THR A 90 8.08 -6.31 1.90
CA THR A 90 7.20 -7.47 2.02
C THR A 90 8.04 -8.69 2.38
N ALA A 91 7.75 -9.30 3.52
CA ALA A 91 8.41 -10.52 3.95
C ALA A 91 7.96 -11.73 3.12
N PRO A 92 8.76 -12.80 3.06
CA PRO A 92 8.30 -14.08 2.52
C PRO A 92 7.08 -14.59 3.28
N SER A 93 6.15 -15.23 2.56
CA SER A 93 4.97 -15.81 3.22
C SER A 93 5.36 -16.98 4.12
N MET A 94 4.85 -17.01 5.33
CA MET A 94 5.07 -18.05 6.32
C MET A 94 3.73 -18.61 6.81
N GLY A 95 3.42 -19.86 6.50
CA GLY A 95 2.16 -20.49 6.90
C GLY A 95 0.91 -19.78 6.41
N GLY A 96 0.98 -19.18 5.23
CA GLY A 96 -0.08 -18.38 4.65
C GLY A 96 -0.14 -16.92 5.10
N ALA A 97 0.67 -16.50 6.08
CA ALA A 97 0.78 -15.11 6.51
C ALA A 97 1.91 -14.39 5.77
N THR A 98 1.63 -13.19 5.29
CA THR A 98 2.60 -12.28 4.68
C THR A 98 2.59 -10.97 5.45
N PHE A 99 3.74 -10.54 5.93
CA PHE A 99 3.96 -9.30 6.66
C PHE A 99 4.54 -8.24 5.73
N SER A 100 4.13 -7.00 5.91
CA SER A 100 4.66 -5.88 5.14
C SER A 100 4.77 -4.62 6.00
N VAL A 101 5.67 -3.74 5.59
CA VAL A 101 5.93 -2.45 6.25
C VAL A 101 6.13 -1.39 5.17
N ALA A 102 5.45 -0.27 5.31
CA ALA A 102 5.73 0.94 4.53
C ALA A 102 6.36 2.00 5.42
N TYR A 103 7.21 2.81 4.82
CA TYR A 103 7.81 3.97 5.46
C TYR A 103 8.01 5.09 4.45
N VAL A 104 7.44 6.24 4.76
CA VAL A 104 7.63 7.48 4.00
C VAL A 104 8.34 8.48 4.90
N PRO A 105 9.59 8.83 4.61
CA PRO A 105 10.30 9.84 5.40
C PRO A 105 9.66 11.21 5.22
N GLN A 106 9.82 12.06 6.20
CA GLN A 106 9.35 13.43 6.14
C GLN A 106 9.83 14.12 4.85
N GLY A 107 8.90 14.64 4.07
CA GLY A 107 9.19 15.40 2.86
C GLY A 107 9.56 16.85 3.16
N GLU A 108 10.32 17.47 2.26
CA GLU A 108 10.70 18.89 2.37
C GLU A 108 9.58 19.87 1.95
N THR A 109 8.41 19.38 1.57
CA THR A 109 7.38 20.24 0.99
C THR A 109 6.41 20.77 2.05
N ALA A 110 5.83 21.91 1.74
CA ALA A 110 4.94 22.74 2.53
C ALA A 110 3.62 22.11 3.00
N THR A 111 3.47 20.81 2.85
CA THR A 111 2.39 20.06 3.51
C THR A 111 2.84 19.64 4.90
N PRO A 112 1.99 19.82 5.90
CA PRO A 112 2.37 19.66 7.28
C PRO A 112 2.59 18.23 7.75
N ASN A 113 2.67 17.26 6.88
CA ASN A 113 2.81 15.86 7.26
C ASN A 113 4.28 15.51 7.52
N GLY A 114 4.52 14.94 8.68
CA GLY A 114 5.79 14.34 9.06
C GLY A 114 6.04 13.01 8.36
N ALA A 115 6.78 12.13 9.02
CA ALA A 115 6.98 10.78 8.53
C ALA A 115 5.69 9.94 8.64
N TYR A 116 5.55 8.99 7.73
CA TYR A 116 4.50 7.97 7.79
C TYR A 116 5.12 6.59 7.92
N MET A 117 4.49 5.73 8.71
CA MET A 117 4.85 4.33 8.81
C MET A 117 3.60 3.47 9.02
N ASP A 118 3.52 2.36 8.31
CA ASP A 118 2.48 1.39 8.53
C ASP A 118 2.99 -0.06 8.53
N PHE A 119 2.20 -0.94 9.12
CA PHE A 119 2.42 -2.38 9.18
C PHE A 119 1.18 -3.10 8.69
N GLY A 120 1.37 -4.09 7.85
CA GLY A 120 0.29 -4.93 7.34
C GLY A 120 0.55 -6.42 7.52
N VAL A 121 -0.52 -7.15 7.69
CA VAL A 121 -0.53 -8.63 7.64
C VAL A 121 -1.66 -9.06 6.73
N VAL A 122 -1.34 -9.87 5.74
CA VAL A 122 -2.33 -10.58 4.91
C VAL A 122 -2.21 -12.05 5.20
N PHE A 123 -3.32 -12.68 5.56
CA PHE A 123 -3.40 -14.09 5.88
C PHE A 123 -4.30 -14.84 4.89
N LYS A 124 -3.72 -15.83 4.20
CA LYS A 124 -4.39 -16.76 3.29
C LYS A 124 -4.20 -18.18 3.81
N PRO A 125 -5.09 -18.67 4.68
CA PRO A 125 -4.94 -19.98 5.28
C PRO A 125 -5.04 -21.11 4.25
N GLU A 126 -4.06 -21.97 4.20
CA GLU A 126 -4.07 -23.14 3.29
C GLU A 126 -5.25 -24.08 3.54
N ALA A 127 -5.78 -24.10 4.77
CA ALA A 127 -6.91 -24.95 5.17
C ALA A 127 -8.26 -24.47 4.64
N VAL A 128 -8.35 -23.20 4.17
CA VAL A 128 -9.61 -22.60 3.68
C VAL A 128 -9.31 -21.90 2.37
N ASP A 129 -9.43 -22.66 1.30
CA ASP A 129 -9.22 -22.13 -0.05
C ASP A 129 -10.16 -20.95 -0.33
N GLY A 130 -9.61 -19.88 -0.93
CA GLY A 130 -10.33 -18.67 -1.25
C GLY A 130 -10.51 -17.65 -0.13
N LEU A 131 -10.13 -17.96 1.12
CA LEU A 131 -10.16 -16.99 2.22
C LEU A 131 -8.90 -16.12 2.21
N GLU A 132 -9.09 -14.81 2.31
CA GLU A 132 -8.05 -13.82 2.52
C GLU A 132 -8.52 -12.84 3.59
N VAL A 133 -7.70 -12.59 4.59
CA VAL A 133 -7.95 -11.60 5.65
C VAL A 133 -6.73 -10.71 5.75
N GLY A 134 -6.94 -9.42 5.87
CA GLY A 134 -5.87 -8.46 6.07
C GLY A 134 -6.17 -7.50 7.20
N VAL A 135 -5.11 -7.03 7.84
CA VAL A 135 -5.15 -5.97 8.85
C VAL A 135 -3.93 -5.07 8.67
N ALA A 136 -4.14 -3.77 8.78
CA ALA A 136 -3.06 -2.78 8.77
C ALA A 136 -3.24 -1.77 9.89
N PHE A 137 -2.11 -1.21 10.32
CA PHE A 137 -2.00 -0.14 11.30
C PHE A 137 -0.98 0.87 10.78
N GLY A 138 -1.39 2.11 10.69
CA GLY A 138 -0.56 3.22 10.22
C GLY A 138 -0.48 4.34 11.24
N GLU A 139 0.61 5.10 11.16
CA GLU A 139 0.84 6.30 11.94
C GLU A 139 1.41 7.39 11.05
N THR A 140 0.78 8.55 11.05
CA THR A 140 1.27 9.76 10.39
C THR A 140 1.68 10.77 11.45
N GLU A 141 2.91 11.25 11.36
CA GLU A 141 3.33 12.42 12.15
C GLU A 141 2.81 13.70 11.51
N GLU A 142 2.03 14.49 12.24
CA GLU A 142 1.67 15.84 11.83
C GLU A 142 2.67 16.88 12.31
N THR A 143 2.75 18.01 11.60
CA THR A 143 3.53 19.17 12.00
C THR A 143 2.99 19.76 13.29
N ALA A 144 3.46 19.47 14.38
CA ALA A 144 3.28 20.04 15.71
C ALA A 144 3.43 19.00 16.81
N GLY A 145 3.93 17.79 16.45
CA GLY A 145 4.10 16.69 17.40
C GLY A 145 2.78 15.99 17.74
N THR A 146 1.79 16.09 16.87
CA THR A 146 0.58 15.28 16.90
C THR A 146 0.77 14.09 15.96
N THR A 147 0.30 12.91 16.35
CA THR A 147 0.24 11.73 15.50
C THR A 147 -1.21 11.40 15.19
N VAL A 148 -1.46 10.93 13.98
CA VAL A 148 -2.75 10.36 13.56
C VAL A 148 -2.55 8.87 13.37
N ASP A 149 -3.32 8.08 14.10
CA ASP A 149 -3.32 6.63 14.02
C ASP A 149 -4.43 6.19 13.06
N GLU A 150 -4.09 5.28 12.14
CA GLU A 150 -5.00 4.69 11.17
C GLU A 150 -5.02 3.17 11.34
N GLN A 151 -6.16 2.55 11.05
CA GLN A 151 -6.28 1.10 11.05
C GLN A 151 -7.29 0.65 10.01
N ALA A 152 -6.98 -0.44 9.33
CA ALA A 152 -7.87 -1.08 8.37
C ALA A 152 -7.90 -2.60 8.61
N ILE A 153 -9.07 -3.19 8.36
CA ILE A 153 -9.27 -4.63 8.37
C ILE A 153 -10.19 -5.01 7.23
N TYR A 154 -9.85 -6.07 6.50
CA TYR A 154 -10.74 -6.63 5.51
C TYR A 154 -10.81 -8.15 5.62
N ALA A 155 -11.90 -8.71 5.13
CA ALA A 155 -12.02 -10.14 4.89
C ALA A 155 -12.67 -10.37 3.52
N LYS A 156 -12.10 -11.28 2.74
CA LYS A 156 -12.59 -11.64 1.41
C LYS A 156 -12.61 -13.16 1.25
N TYR A 157 -13.70 -13.68 0.71
CA TYR A 157 -13.84 -15.08 0.41
C TYR A 157 -14.30 -15.31 -1.03
N THR A 158 -13.53 -16.08 -1.76
CA THR A 158 -13.80 -16.42 -3.16
C THR A 158 -14.17 -17.89 -3.28
N MET A 159 -15.34 -18.18 -3.85
CA MET A 159 -15.84 -19.52 -4.11
C MET A 159 -16.27 -19.64 -5.58
N GLY A 160 -15.44 -20.28 -6.39
CA GLY A 160 -15.66 -20.35 -7.83
C GLY A 160 -15.66 -18.98 -8.49
N SER A 161 -16.80 -18.56 -9.03
CA SER A 161 -16.95 -17.24 -9.67
C SER A 161 -17.56 -16.17 -8.76
N ILE A 162 -17.77 -16.49 -7.50
CA ILE A 162 -18.38 -15.56 -6.53
C ILE A 162 -17.31 -15.13 -5.53
N THR A 163 -17.20 -13.82 -5.32
CA THR A 163 -16.39 -13.24 -4.25
C THR A 163 -17.28 -12.39 -3.35
N ALA A 164 -17.18 -12.59 -2.06
CA ALA A 164 -17.81 -11.77 -1.04
C ALA A 164 -16.71 -11.18 -0.15
N GLY A 165 -16.87 -9.96 0.28
CA GLY A 165 -15.91 -9.27 1.12
C GLY A 165 -16.56 -8.21 2.00
N MET A 166 -15.78 -7.76 2.98
CA MET A 166 -16.08 -6.64 3.86
C MET A 166 -14.78 -5.92 4.22
N ASN A 167 -14.87 -4.63 4.36
CA ASN A 167 -13.84 -3.72 4.83
C ASN A 167 -14.33 -3.03 6.09
#